data_9619e7342595d1e9812f235e4bb25bff
#
_entry.id   9619e7342595d1e9812f235e4bb25bff
#
_cell.length_a   1.000
_cell.length_b   1.000
_cell.length_c   1.000
_cell.angle_alpha   90.00
_cell.angle_beta   90.00
_cell.angle_gamma   90.00
#
_symmetry.space_group_name_H-M   'P 1'
#
loop_
_entity.id
_entity.type
_entity.pdbx_description
1 polymer ?
#
loop_
_entity_poly.entity_id
_entity_poly.type
_entity_poly.pdbx_seq_one_letter_code
_entity_poly.pdbx_strand_id
1 'polypeptide(L)'
;MRVPANIGLTLVAVAILGVYGCSKEEPKQAAAPAAAPAAAPAPAEQTITVTIGHAGPLTGGIAHLGKDDENGVHLAIDEANAKKIKLGGKTVNFVMDSEDDQADPKLGPTIAQKFVDAKVAGVVGHLNSGVTIPASAVYNQAGIPMISGSATNPKLTEQGFKTIFRTVARDDQQGPAVAAYIANELKVKKVAIADDATAYGEGLANEVEKTLKAAGVQIVAHEKTNDKATDFKAILTKMKGKSPDAVFYGGMDATGGPMLKQARELGIKAKFAFGDGACTAEMNKLAGDKAADGMICSQAGIPTQMASKTFIDAFTAKYGEIKQYAPYYYDGANLLIAAMQKADSPDPAKYLPDLQKISYDGATGHIEFDDKGDRKDAEITIFQMKDGKVDPVAIVKAGKTTKIGGEQAAAAPAAPAAPAMAPAMAPAPKK
;
A
#
# COMPACT_ATOMS: atom_id res chain seq x y z
N MET A 1 23.90 56.17 -8.68
CA MET A 1 24.70 56.71 -9.81
C MET A 1 24.09 56.22 -11.12
N ARG A 2 23.48 57.17 -11.79
CA ARG A 2 23.40 57.44 -13.26
C ARG A 2 23.05 56.30 -14.22
N VAL A 3 21.85 56.40 -14.72
CA VAL A 3 21.34 56.02 -16.07
C VAL A 3 22.15 56.76 -17.14
N PRO A 4 22.26 56.32 -18.42
CA PRO A 4 21.31 56.90 -19.36
C PRO A 4 20.68 55.99 -20.42
N ALA A 5 19.53 56.43 -20.85
CA ALA A 5 18.77 56.09 -22.02
C ALA A 5 19.44 56.45 -23.35
N ASN A 6 19.06 55.79 -24.44
CA ASN A 6 19.12 56.37 -25.80
C ASN A 6 17.93 55.97 -26.65
N ILE A 7 17.28 56.99 -27.11
CA ILE A 7 16.19 57.14 -28.04
C ILE A 7 16.82 57.24 -29.46
N GLY A 8 16.21 56.58 -30.45
CA GLY A 8 16.57 56.75 -31.87
C GLY A 8 15.30 56.72 -32.74
N LEU A 9 14.94 57.88 -33.16
CA LEU A 9 13.75 58.31 -33.94
C LEU A 9 14.15 58.37 -35.43
N THR A 10 13.11 58.34 -36.33
CA THR A 10 13.02 58.86 -37.70
C THR A 10 13.38 57.89 -38.83
N LEU A 11 12.72 57.83 -39.97
CA LEU A 11 12.11 58.87 -40.84
C LEU A 11 11.12 58.29 -41.85
N VAL A 12 10.08 59.07 -42.10
CA VAL A 12 9.09 58.97 -43.19
C VAL A 12 9.68 59.42 -44.53
N ALA A 13 9.36 58.75 -45.61
CA ALA A 13 9.50 59.33 -46.95
C ALA A 13 8.26 59.05 -47.79
N VAL A 14 7.55 60.08 -48.12
CA VAL A 14 6.45 60.20 -49.09
C VAL A 14 7.06 60.57 -50.44
N ALA A 15 6.67 59.90 -51.49
CA ALA A 15 6.84 60.43 -52.86
C ALA A 15 5.61 60.07 -53.71
N ILE A 16 4.97 61.12 -54.20
CA ILE A 16 3.83 61.19 -55.11
C ILE A 16 4.34 61.49 -56.53
N LEU A 17 3.55 61.09 -57.56
CA LEU A 17 3.52 61.41 -58.98
C LEU A 17 3.90 60.21 -59.87
N GLY A 18 3.15 59.90 -60.88
CA GLY A 18 2.15 60.57 -61.66
C GLY A 18 1.47 59.64 -62.68
N VAL A 19 0.38 60.11 -63.16
CA VAL A 19 -0.60 59.61 -64.08
C VAL A 19 -0.03 59.43 -65.54
N TYR A 20 -0.30 58.27 -66.20
CA TYR A 20 -0.74 58.26 -67.61
C TYR A 20 -1.42 56.92 -67.94
N GLY A 21 -2.63 56.97 -68.42
CA GLY A 21 -3.45 55.84 -68.77
C GLY A 21 -3.09 55.20 -70.18
N CYS A 22 -3.45 53.92 -70.23
CA CYS A 22 -3.85 53.30 -71.52
C CYS A 22 -4.68 52.06 -71.15
N SER A 23 -5.89 52.03 -71.57
CA SER A 23 -6.84 50.94 -71.50
C SER A 23 -6.37 49.76 -72.33
N LYS A 24 -6.29 48.57 -71.66
CA LYS A 24 -6.40 47.25 -72.35
C LYS A 24 -7.27 46.36 -71.42
N GLU A 25 -8.27 45.77 -72.10
CA GLU A 25 -9.17 44.77 -71.44
C GLU A 25 -8.37 43.63 -70.87
N GLU A 26 -8.56 43.40 -69.52
CA GLU A 26 -8.10 42.21 -68.84
C GLU A 26 -9.15 41.11 -68.96
N PRO A 27 -8.73 39.83 -69.11
CA PRO A 27 -9.64 38.69 -69.10
C PRO A 27 -10.16 38.49 -67.63
N LYS A 28 -11.47 38.22 -67.46
CA LYS A 28 -12.15 37.88 -66.27
C LYS A 28 -11.41 36.71 -65.58
N GLN A 29 -10.70 36.96 -64.51
CA GLN A 29 -10.14 35.99 -63.54
C GLN A 29 -11.29 35.32 -62.79
N ALA A 30 -11.41 33.99 -62.97
CA ALA A 30 -12.40 33.19 -62.23
C ALA A 30 -12.12 33.33 -60.72
N ALA A 31 -13.15 33.64 -59.96
CA ALA A 31 -13.07 33.72 -58.49
C ALA A 31 -12.63 32.36 -57.93
N ALA A 32 -11.54 32.35 -57.19
CA ALA A 32 -11.10 31.19 -56.42
C ALA A 32 -12.20 30.76 -55.41
N PRO A 33 -12.41 29.45 -55.18
CA PRO A 33 -13.40 29.02 -54.19
C PRO A 33 -13.06 29.60 -52.81
N ALA A 34 -14.05 30.16 -52.15
CA ALA A 34 -13.91 30.65 -50.79
C ALA A 34 -13.35 29.51 -49.91
N ALA A 35 -12.23 29.76 -49.20
CA ALA A 35 -11.66 28.84 -48.23
C ALA A 35 -12.74 28.50 -47.17
N ALA A 36 -12.97 27.21 -46.95
CA ALA A 36 -13.84 26.72 -45.90
C ALA A 36 -13.44 27.36 -44.57
N PRO A 37 -14.37 27.72 -43.68
CA PRO A 37 -14.04 28.28 -42.37
C PRO A 37 -13.09 27.32 -41.64
N ALA A 38 -11.97 27.83 -41.15
CA ALA A 38 -11.06 27.05 -40.31
C ALA A 38 -11.86 26.51 -39.11
N ALA A 39 -11.82 25.20 -38.90
CA ALA A 39 -12.46 24.58 -37.78
C ALA A 39 -12.01 25.30 -36.51
N ALA A 40 -12.97 25.71 -35.63
CA ALA A 40 -12.67 26.32 -34.38
C ALA A 40 -11.71 25.43 -33.57
N PRO A 41 -10.69 25.99 -32.93
CA PRO A 41 -9.76 25.19 -32.11
C PRO A 41 -10.57 24.37 -31.12
N ALA A 42 -10.25 23.04 -31.03
CA ALA A 42 -10.87 22.16 -30.04
C ALA A 42 -10.73 22.80 -28.64
N PRO A 43 -11.76 22.72 -27.78
CA PRO A 43 -11.67 23.23 -26.41
C PRO A 43 -10.43 22.68 -25.73
N ALA A 44 -9.65 23.55 -25.10
CA ALA A 44 -8.47 23.14 -24.34
C ALA A 44 -8.87 22.06 -23.31
N GLU A 45 -8.15 20.96 -23.29
CA GLU A 45 -8.42 19.86 -22.37
C GLU A 45 -8.27 20.35 -20.91
N GLN A 46 -9.36 20.35 -20.17
CA GLN A 46 -9.33 20.78 -18.77
C GLN A 46 -8.69 19.70 -17.92
N THR A 47 -7.71 20.10 -17.11
CA THR A 47 -7.05 19.20 -16.15
C THR A 47 -7.45 19.60 -14.73
N ILE A 48 -7.73 18.60 -13.89
CA ILE A 48 -7.94 18.75 -12.44
C ILE A 48 -6.85 18.01 -11.68
N THR A 49 -6.45 18.54 -10.53
CA THR A 49 -5.54 17.84 -9.60
C THR A 49 -6.37 17.12 -8.54
N VAL A 50 -6.04 15.86 -8.29
CA VAL A 50 -6.65 15.02 -7.24
C VAL A 50 -5.54 14.54 -6.34
N THR A 51 -5.60 14.93 -5.07
CA THR A 51 -4.59 14.56 -4.07
C THR A 51 -5.02 13.29 -3.33
N ILE A 52 -4.13 12.30 -3.29
CA ILE A 52 -4.25 11.10 -2.45
C ILE A 52 -3.25 11.25 -1.31
N GLY A 53 -3.72 11.15 -0.05
CA GLY A 53 -2.87 11.15 1.12
C GLY A 53 -2.18 9.79 1.29
N HIS A 54 -0.91 9.81 1.66
CA HIS A 54 -0.19 8.65 2.16
C HIS A 54 0.42 8.97 3.51
N ALA A 55 0.34 8.06 4.47
CA ALA A 55 1.03 8.18 5.73
C ALA A 55 1.57 6.83 6.19
N GLY A 56 2.79 6.86 6.71
CA GLY A 56 3.48 5.69 7.24
C GLY A 56 4.77 6.09 7.93
N PRO A 57 5.50 5.16 8.56
CA PRO A 57 6.76 5.43 9.23
C PRO A 57 7.89 5.63 8.22
N LEU A 58 8.07 6.85 7.72
CA LEU A 58 9.09 7.17 6.71
C LEU A 58 10.48 7.36 7.33
N THR A 59 10.55 7.49 8.66
CA THR A 59 11.78 7.53 9.44
C THR A 59 11.75 6.53 10.60
N GLY A 60 12.90 6.33 11.28
CA GLY A 60 13.00 5.40 12.40
C GLY A 60 13.34 3.96 12.00
N GLY A 61 13.17 3.03 12.95
CA GLY A 61 13.65 1.65 12.83
C GLY A 61 12.95 0.80 11.75
N ILE A 62 11.71 1.17 11.40
CA ILE A 62 10.90 0.47 10.40
C ILE A 62 10.65 1.32 9.15
N ALA A 63 11.50 2.34 8.92
CA ALA A 63 11.39 3.22 7.76
C ALA A 63 11.48 2.47 6.41
N HIS A 64 12.17 1.34 6.38
CA HIS A 64 12.25 0.50 5.18
C HIS A 64 10.88 -0.05 4.75
N LEU A 65 9.98 -0.34 5.71
CA LEU A 65 8.59 -0.74 5.42
C LEU A 65 7.74 0.44 4.98
N GLY A 66 7.81 1.59 5.69
CA GLY A 66 7.05 2.77 5.30
C GLY A 66 7.43 3.30 3.91
N LYS A 67 8.73 3.23 3.55
CA LYS A 67 9.19 3.58 2.20
C LYS A 67 8.75 2.57 1.13
N ASP A 68 8.66 1.29 1.46
CA ASP A 68 8.09 0.27 0.58
C ASP A 68 6.63 0.60 0.25
N ASP A 69 5.86 0.97 1.28
CA ASP A 69 4.45 1.36 1.17
C ASP A 69 4.28 2.61 0.32
N GLU A 70 5.04 3.67 0.61
CA GLU A 70 5.06 4.93 -0.13
C GLU A 70 5.33 4.69 -1.61
N ASN A 71 6.32 3.86 -1.92
CA ASN A 71 6.69 3.49 -3.29
C ASN A 71 5.56 2.73 -4.00
N GLY A 72 4.82 1.87 -3.28
CA GLY A 72 3.65 1.18 -3.81
C GLY A 72 2.54 2.16 -4.25
N VAL A 73 2.21 3.12 -3.39
CA VAL A 73 1.23 4.19 -3.70
C VAL A 73 1.71 5.05 -4.87
N HIS A 74 2.98 5.42 -4.84
CA HIS A 74 3.57 6.27 -5.87
C HIS A 74 3.54 5.60 -7.25
N LEU A 75 3.83 4.29 -7.33
CA LEU A 75 3.75 3.54 -8.59
C LEU A 75 2.33 3.57 -9.17
N ALA A 76 1.32 3.33 -8.33
CA ALA A 76 -0.08 3.35 -8.76
C ALA A 76 -0.50 4.74 -9.31
N ILE A 77 -0.06 5.81 -8.66
CA ILE A 77 -0.32 7.19 -9.08
C ILE A 77 0.36 7.49 -10.42
N ASP A 78 1.61 7.09 -10.60
CA ASP A 78 2.32 7.30 -11.86
C ASP A 78 1.64 6.58 -13.02
N GLU A 79 1.23 5.33 -12.81
CA GLU A 79 0.52 4.55 -13.82
C GLU A 79 -0.86 5.14 -14.15
N ALA A 80 -1.58 5.66 -13.14
CA ALA A 80 -2.84 6.35 -13.35
C ALA A 80 -2.68 7.61 -14.18
N ASN A 81 -1.64 8.41 -13.89
CA ASN A 81 -1.31 9.61 -14.64
C ASN A 81 -0.89 9.30 -16.09
N ALA A 82 -0.13 8.22 -16.29
CA ALA A 82 0.24 7.76 -17.63
C ALA A 82 -0.98 7.36 -18.49
N LYS A 83 -2.04 6.82 -17.84
CA LYS A 83 -3.30 6.46 -18.50
C LYS A 83 -4.19 7.67 -18.85
N LYS A 84 -3.86 8.89 -18.38
CA LYS A 84 -4.64 10.12 -18.59
C LYS A 84 -6.12 9.95 -18.26
N ILE A 85 -6.39 9.40 -17.08
CA ILE A 85 -7.74 9.13 -16.59
C ILE A 85 -8.58 10.41 -16.61
N LYS A 86 -9.86 10.28 -16.99
CA LYS A 86 -10.82 11.40 -16.99
C LYS A 86 -11.90 11.17 -15.94
N LEU A 87 -12.23 12.23 -15.20
CA LEU A 87 -13.35 12.28 -14.26
C LEU A 87 -14.17 13.54 -14.53
N GLY A 88 -15.48 13.39 -14.69
CA GLY A 88 -16.37 14.51 -15.05
C GLY A 88 -15.95 15.18 -16.38
N GLY A 89 -15.41 14.41 -17.32
CA GLY A 89 -14.93 14.90 -18.62
C GLY A 89 -13.58 15.63 -18.57
N LYS A 90 -12.92 15.76 -17.41
CA LYS A 90 -11.63 16.44 -17.23
C LYS A 90 -10.51 15.44 -17.03
N THR A 91 -9.35 15.67 -17.63
CA THR A 91 -8.15 14.85 -17.39
C THR A 91 -7.67 15.06 -15.94
N VAL A 92 -7.38 13.95 -15.24
CA VAL A 92 -6.91 14.00 -13.84
C VAL A 92 -5.39 13.92 -13.80
N ASN A 93 -4.81 14.81 -12.99
CA ASN A 93 -3.44 14.68 -12.50
C ASN A 93 -3.50 14.26 -11.03
N PHE A 94 -3.25 12.99 -10.75
CA PHE A 94 -3.14 12.49 -9.38
C PHE A 94 -1.80 12.92 -8.78
N VAL A 95 -1.84 13.39 -7.54
CA VAL A 95 -0.65 13.74 -6.76
C VAL A 95 -0.72 13.06 -5.40
N MET A 96 0.43 12.72 -4.84
CA MET A 96 0.53 12.17 -3.48
C MET A 96 0.94 13.28 -2.50
N ASP A 97 0.23 13.38 -1.38
CA ASP A 97 0.67 14.10 -0.18
C ASP A 97 1.13 13.04 0.83
N SER A 98 2.44 13.01 1.12
CA SER A 98 3.06 11.94 1.92
C SER A 98 3.57 12.48 3.25
N GLU A 99 3.18 11.82 4.36
CA GLU A 99 3.49 12.24 5.73
C GLU A 99 4.15 11.12 6.53
N ASP A 100 5.16 11.49 7.31
CA ASP A 100 5.87 10.60 8.23
C ASP A 100 5.14 10.55 9.58
N ASP A 101 4.54 9.43 9.92
CA ASP A 101 3.89 9.19 11.20
C ASP A 101 4.82 8.59 12.27
N GLN A 102 6.07 8.30 11.91
CA GLN A 102 7.12 7.78 12.80
C GLN A 102 6.70 6.53 13.61
N ALA A 103 5.66 5.82 13.19
CA ALA A 103 4.97 4.78 13.95
C ALA A 103 4.45 5.27 15.33
N ASP A 104 4.27 6.58 15.52
CA ASP A 104 3.79 7.15 16.79
C ASP A 104 2.24 7.30 16.75
N PRO A 105 1.52 6.59 17.64
CA PRO A 105 0.05 6.69 17.72
C PRO A 105 -0.48 8.12 17.93
N LYS A 106 0.32 9.02 18.48
CA LYS A 106 -0.07 10.42 18.68
C LYS A 106 -0.05 11.24 17.41
N LEU A 107 0.80 10.87 16.44
CA LEU A 107 0.89 11.57 15.16
C LEU A 107 -0.25 11.20 14.21
N GLY A 108 -0.79 9.99 14.32
CA GLY A 108 -1.87 9.52 13.44
C GLY A 108 -3.05 10.51 13.32
N PRO A 109 -3.73 10.89 14.41
CA PRO A 109 -4.83 11.86 14.35
C PRO A 109 -4.41 13.24 13.84
N THR A 110 -3.17 13.68 14.14
CA THR A 110 -2.66 14.99 13.70
C THR A 110 -2.47 15.00 12.17
N ILE A 111 -1.87 13.93 11.62
CA ILE A 111 -1.69 13.78 10.17
C ILE A 111 -3.06 13.61 9.50
N ALA A 112 -3.96 12.84 10.10
CA ALA A 112 -5.31 12.69 9.58
C ALA A 112 -6.02 14.04 9.48
N GLN A 113 -5.92 14.90 10.49
CA GLN A 113 -6.49 16.26 10.43
C GLN A 113 -5.83 17.11 9.35
N LYS A 114 -4.50 17.02 9.16
CA LYS A 114 -3.80 17.70 8.07
C LYS A 114 -4.37 17.30 6.70
N PHE A 115 -4.59 16.01 6.46
CA PHE A 115 -5.19 15.53 5.22
C PHE A 115 -6.63 15.97 5.03
N VAL A 116 -7.41 16.05 6.13
CA VAL A 116 -8.78 16.61 6.10
C VAL A 116 -8.74 18.08 5.68
N ASP A 117 -7.84 18.87 6.28
CA ASP A 117 -7.69 20.30 5.98
C ASP A 117 -7.19 20.53 4.54
N ALA A 118 -6.32 19.66 4.04
CA ALA A 118 -5.84 19.65 2.66
C ALA A 118 -6.90 19.13 1.66
N LYS A 119 -8.02 18.57 2.15
CA LYS A 119 -9.11 18.01 1.33
C LYS A 119 -8.63 16.92 0.37
N VAL A 120 -7.79 16.00 0.86
CA VAL A 120 -7.38 14.86 0.06
C VAL A 120 -8.60 14.04 -0.37
N ALA A 121 -8.54 13.48 -1.56
CA ALA A 121 -9.66 12.71 -2.10
C ALA A 121 -9.79 11.30 -1.50
N GLY A 122 -8.77 10.81 -0.83
CA GLY A 122 -8.71 9.52 -0.13
C GLY A 122 -7.33 9.32 0.46
N VAL A 123 -7.16 8.33 1.33
CA VAL A 123 -5.90 8.04 2.02
C VAL A 123 -5.52 6.57 1.86
N VAL A 124 -4.24 6.31 1.58
CA VAL A 124 -3.64 4.98 1.60
C VAL A 124 -2.57 4.96 2.71
N GLY A 125 -2.86 4.31 3.79
CA GLY A 125 -2.08 4.35 5.05
C GLY A 125 -3.02 4.11 6.24
N HIS A 126 -2.57 4.19 7.46
CA HIS A 126 -1.20 4.15 7.97
C HIS A 126 -0.68 2.71 8.02
N LEU A 127 0.60 2.50 8.37
CA LEU A 127 1.16 1.15 8.48
C LEU A 127 0.73 0.48 9.80
N ASN A 128 1.11 1.06 10.92
CA ASN A 128 0.96 0.44 12.23
C ASN A 128 -0.47 0.52 12.75
N SER A 129 -1.05 -0.59 13.24
CA SER A 129 -2.41 -0.62 13.80
C SER A 129 -2.62 0.44 14.89
N GLY A 130 -1.60 0.67 15.75
CA GLY A 130 -1.66 1.68 16.80
C GLY A 130 -1.77 3.11 16.31
N VAL A 131 -1.31 3.41 15.11
CA VAL A 131 -1.43 4.71 14.43
C VAL A 131 -2.72 4.78 13.63
N THR A 132 -3.03 3.72 12.88
CA THR A 132 -4.18 3.64 11.98
C THR A 132 -5.51 3.74 12.71
N ILE A 133 -5.66 3.03 13.84
CA ILE A 133 -6.93 3.01 14.61
C ILE A 133 -7.34 4.41 15.07
N PRO A 134 -6.53 5.22 15.76
CA PRO A 134 -6.96 6.57 16.13
C PRO A 134 -7.09 7.53 14.94
N ALA A 135 -6.27 7.39 13.90
CA ALA A 135 -6.37 8.20 12.68
C ALA A 135 -7.69 7.95 11.94
N SER A 136 -8.14 6.69 11.90
CA SER A 136 -9.36 6.27 11.19
C SER A 136 -10.62 6.98 11.68
N ALA A 137 -10.69 7.34 12.96
CA ALA A 137 -11.81 8.09 13.51
C ALA A 137 -11.93 9.50 12.90
N VAL A 138 -10.78 10.16 12.67
CA VAL A 138 -10.73 11.49 12.05
C VAL A 138 -11.15 11.42 10.58
N TYR A 139 -10.63 10.46 9.83
CA TYR A 139 -11.03 10.24 8.43
C TYR A 139 -12.51 9.91 8.30
N ASN A 140 -13.03 9.02 9.17
CA ASN A 140 -14.45 8.66 9.13
C ASN A 140 -15.36 9.87 9.44
N GLN A 141 -15.00 10.69 10.42
CA GLN A 141 -15.75 11.91 10.73
C GLN A 141 -15.78 12.90 9.57
N ALA A 142 -14.70 12.99 8.80
CA ALA A 142 -14.59 13.84 7.63
C ALA A 142 -15.19 13.21 6.35
N GLY A 143 -15.60 11.93 6.40
CA GLY A 143 -16.12 11.20 5.24
C GLY A 143 -15.05 10.84 4.21
N ILE A 144 -13.76 10.86 4.57
CA ILE A 144 -12.64 10.53 3.68
C ILE A 144 -12.37 9.03 3.74
N PRO A 145 -12.45 8.28 2.62
CA PRO A 145 -12.07 6.89 2.57
C PRO A 145 -10.58 6.68 2.85
N MET A 146 -10.26 5.71 3.71
CA MET A 146 -8.91 5.30 4.04
C MET A 146 -8.75 3.79 3.81
N ILE A 147 -7.67 3.39 3.15
CA ILE A 147 -7.31 1.98 2.93
C ILE A 147 -5.93 1.73 3.54
N SER A 148 -5.84 0.80 4.52
CA SER A 148 -4.55 0.34 5.02
C SER A 148 -4.13 -0.95 4.31
N GLY A 149 -2.86 -0.99 3.91
CA GLY A 149 -2.21 -2.17 3.29
C GLY A 149 -1.52 -3.10 4.30
N SER A 150 -1.61 -2.81 5.60
CA SER A 150 -0.80 -3.51 6.61
C SER A 150 -1.40 -3.57 8.01
N ALA A 151 -2.30 -2.64 8.42
CA ALA A 151 -2.87 -2.63 9.76
C ALA A 151 -3.83 -3.81 9.97
N THR A 152 -3.38 -4.82 10.72
CA THR A 152 -4.07 -6.11 10.87
C THR A 152 -5.00 -6.20 12.07
N ASN A 153 -4.87 -5.29 13.06
CA ASN A 153 -5.68 -5.38 14.28
C ASN A 153 -7.19 -5.29 13.98
N PRO A 154 -8.02 -6.23 14.48
CA PRO A 154 -9.47 -6.25 14.24
C PRO A 154 -10.20 -4.97 14.64
N LYS A 155 -9.71 -4.25 15.66
CA LYS A 155 -10.32 -3.00 16.12
C LYS A 155 -10.43 -1.92 15.04
N LEU A 156 -9.61 -1.98 14.00
CA LEU A 156 -9.65 -0.99 12.92
C LEU A 156 -11.03 -0.93 12.26
N THR A 157 -11.61 -2.06 11.94
CA THR A 157 -12.90 -2.19 11.23
C THR A 157 -14.08 -2.51 12.16
N GLU A 158 -13.83 -2.82 13.43
CA GLU A 158 -14.88 -3.08 14.43
C GLU A 158 -15.44 -1.80 15.07
N GLN A 159 -14.91 -0.62 14.72
CA GLN A 159 -15.42 0.67 15.19
C GLN A 159 -16.76 1.07 14.52
N GLY A 160 -17.24 0.31 13.52
CA GLY A 160 -18.49 0.57 12.81
C GLY A 160 -18.38 1.69 11.75
N PHE A 161 -17.17 2.12 11.42
CA PHE A 161 -16.90 3.14 10.40
C PHE A 161 -17.19 2.61 9.00
N LYS A 162 -17.61 3.51 8.10
CA LYS A 162 -17.98 3.14 6.72
C LYS A 162 -16.98 3.58 5.67
N THR A 163 -15.97 4.35 6.08
CA THR A 163 -14.94 4.89 5.21
C THR A 163 -13.60 4.15 5.34
N ILE A 164 -13.53 3.11 6.17
CA ILE A 164 -12.27 2.47 6.57
C ILE A 164 -12.20 1.06 5.97
N PHE A 165 -11.08 0.78 5.29
CA PHE A 165 -10.85 -0.47 4.57
C PHE A 165 -9.44 -1.00 4.82
N ARG A 166 -9.22 -2.30 4.57
CA ARG A 166 -7.89 -2.92 4.53
C ARG A 166 -7.76 -3.92 3.39
N THR A 167 -6.57 -4.02 2.81
CA THR A 167 -6.26 -5.00 1.75
C THR A 167 -5.56 -6.26 2.24
N VAL A 168 -5.28 -6.37 3.55
CA VAL A 168 -4.64 -7.51 4.21
C VAL A 168 -5.62 -8.28 5.10
N ALA A 169 -5.22 -9.47 5.57
CA ALA A 169 -5.98 -10.23 6.55
C ALA A 169 -5.90 -9.59 7.95
N ARG A 170 -6.75 -10.08 8.87
CA ARG A 170 -6.84 -9.63 10.25
C ARG A 170 -6.02 -10.50 11.20
N ASP A 171 -5.66 -9.97 12.38
CA ASP A 171 -4.93 -10.71 13.43
C ASP A 171 -5.72 -11.91 13.96
N ASP A 172 -7.05 -11.83 14.00
CA ASP A 172 -7.92 -12.96 14.40
C ASP A 172 -8.03 -14.07 13.33
N GLN A 173 -7.38 -13.87 12.17
CA GLN A 173 -7.10 -14.90 11.16
C GLN A 173 -5.62 -15.29 11.20
N GLN A 174 -4.72 -14.32 11.32
CA GLN A 174 -3.26 -14.53 11.34
C GLN A 174 -2.81 -15.28 12.59
N GLY A 175 -3.26 -14.86 13.78
CA GLY A 175 -2.91 -15.49 15.04
C GLY A 175 -3.23 -16.98 15.08
N PRO A 176 -4.47 -17.40 14.76
CA PRO A 176 -4.82 -18.81 14.63
C PRO A 176 -3.98 -19.59 13.60
N ALA A 177 -3.63 -18.98 12.47
CA ALA A 177 -2.82 -19.64 11.44
C ALA A 177 -1.39 -19.92 11.95
N VAL A 178 -0.74 -18.93 12.58
CA VAL A 178 0.59 -19.09 13.19
C VAL A 178 0.54 -20.09 14.34
N ALA A 179 -0.44 -19.98 15.21
CA ALA A 179 -0.59 -20.89 16.35
C ALA A 179 -0.80 -22.33 15.91
N ALA A 180 -1.64 -22.56 14.90
CA ALA A 180 -1.84 -23.90 14.34
C ALA A 180 -0.55 -24.46 13.74
N TYR A 181 0.25 -23.65 13.07
CA TYR A 181 1.55 -24.08 12.56
C TYR A 181 2.53 -24.44 13.68
N ILE A 182 2.60 -23.61 14.74
CA ILE A 182 3.41 -23.88 15.93
C ILE A 182 3.01 -25.20 16.59
N ALA A 183 1.71 -25.41 16.82
CA ALA A 183 1.21 -26.60 17.50
C ALA A 183 1.37 -27.87 16.66
N ASN A 184 0.99 -27.84 15.39
CA ASN A 184 0.85 -29.04 14.55
C ASN A 184 2.10 -29.38 13.76
N GLU A 185 2.79 -28.38 13.17
CA GLU A 185 3.95 -28.60 12.34
C GLU A 185 5.25 -28.59 13.14
N LEU A 186 5.41 -27.65 14.09
CA LEU A 186 6.58 -27.65 14.98
C LEU A 186 6.42 -28.64 16.14
N LYS A 187 5.21 -29.11 16.41
CA LYS A 187 4.86 -30.10 17.45
C LYS A 187 5.39 -29.74 18.84
N VAL A 188 5.37 -28.47 19.19
CA VAL A 188 5.83 -27.95 20.48
C VAL A 188 4.78 -28.18 21.57
N LYS A 189 5.22 -28.24 22.82
CA LYS A 189 4.36 -28.43 23.99
C LYS A 189 4.32 -27.20 24.90
N LYS A 190 5.40 -26.43 24.92
CA LYS A 190 5.57 -25.25 25.78
C LYS A 190 5.95 -24.05 24.94
N VAL A 191 5.18 -23.00 25.01
CA VAL A 191 5.44 -21.75 24.31
C VAL A 191 5.58 -20.62 25.33
N ALA A 192 6.62 -19.80 25.17
CA ALA A 192 6.68 -18.49 25.79
C ALA A 192 6.25 -17.44 24.74
N ILE A 193 5.56 -16.40 25.20
CA ILE A 193 5.08 -15.31 24.35
C ILE A 193 5.72 -14.02 24.85
N ALA A 194 6.09 -13.13 23.92
CA ALA A 194 6.39 -11.75 24.22
C ALA A 194 5.69 -10.84 23.20
N ASP A 195 5.40 -9.61 23.59
CA ASP A 195 4.88 -8.58 22.71
C ASP A 195 5.52 -7.21 22.99
N ASP A 196 5.42 -6.29 22.02
CA ASP A 196 5.96 -4.93 22.13
C ASP A 196 4.98 -3.93 22.76
N ALA A 197 3.90 -4.41 23.35
CA ALA A 197 2.82 -3.62 23.97
C ALA A 197 2.15 -2.60 23.02
N THR A 198 2.37 -2.70 21.70
CA THR A 198 1.61 -1.92 20.71
C THR A 198 0.24 -2.57 20.46
N ALA A 199 -0.68 -1.80 19.87
CA ALA A 199 -1.98 -2.36 19.48
C ALA A 199 -1.86 -3.55 18.52
N TYR A 200 -0.83 -3.55 17.63
CA TYR A 200 -0.53 -4.67 16.76
C TYR A 200 0.08 -5.84 17.54
N GLY A 201 1.24 -5.64 18.17
CA GLY A 201 2.00 -6.73 18.75
C GLY A 201 1.27 -7.46 19.88
N GLU A 202 0.65 -6.71 20.82
CA GLU A 202 -0.20 -7.26 21.87
C GLU A 202 -1.46 -7.94 21.29
N GLY A 203 -2.09 -7.32 20.28
CA GLY A 203 -3.28 -7.86 19.65
C GLY A 203 -3.04 -9.23 19.03
N LEU A 204 -2.02 -9.34 18.19
CA LEU A 204 -1.64 -10.59 17.55
C LEU A 204 -1.16 -11.64 18.56
N ALA A 205 -0.34 -11.25 19.56
CA ALA A 205 0.13 -12.15 20.61
C ALA A 205 -1.03 -12.77 21.40
N ASN A 206 -2.08 -12.00 21.69
CA ASN A 206 -3.27 -12.49 22.38
C ASN A 206 -4.05 -13.52 21.54
N GLU A 207 -4.18 -13.32 20.21
CA GLU A 207 -4.85 -14.29 19.33
C GLU A 207 -4.03 -15.59 19.19
N VAL A 208 -2.69 -15.48 19.14
CA VAL A 208 -1.79 -16.64 19.17
C VAL A 208 -1.92 -17.40 20.49
N GLU A 209 -1.86 -16.71 21.62
CA GLU A 209 -2.00 -17.31 22.95
C GLU A 209 -3.32 -18.04 23.13
N LYS A 210 -4.42 -17.40 22.77
CA LYS A 210 -5.78 -17.96 22.81
C LYS A 210 -5.87 -19.27 22.02
N THR A 211 -5.32 -19.26 20.81
CA THR A 211 -5.38 -20.42 19.92
C THR A 211 -4.47 -21.55 20.39
N LEU A 212 -3.25 -21.25 20.84
CA LEU A 212 -2.34 -22.25 21.41
C LEU A 212 -2.94 -22.93 22.64
N LYS A 213 -3.55 -22.16 23.55
CA LYS A 213 -4.27 -22.70 24.71
C LYS A 213 -5.40 -23.64 24.30
N ALA A 214 -6.19 -23.24 23.30
CA ALA A 214 -7.27 -24.08 22.77
C ALA A 214 -6.76 -25.38 22.13
N ALA A 215 -5.55 -25.35 21.56
CA ALA A 215 -4.85 -26.53 21.01
C ALA A 215 -4.14 -27.39 22.08
N GLY A 216 -4.27 -27.07 23.38
CA GLY A 216 -3.63 -27.81 24.48
C GLY A 216 -2.14 -27.54 24.63
N VAL A 217 -1.60 -26.50 24.03
CA VAL A 217 -0.21 -26.07 24.22
C VAL A 217 -0.09 -25.24 25.50
N GLN A 218 0.91 -25.55 26.31
CA GLN A 218 1.15 -24.84 27.56
C GLN A 218 1.83 -23.49 27.29
N ILE A 219 1.20 -22.40 27.68
CA ILE A 219 1.85 -21.08 27.74
C ILE A 219 2.60 -20.96 29.05
N VAL A 220 3.93 -20.92 28.96
CA VAL A 220 4.81 -20.92 30.15
C VAL A 220 5.24 -19.54 30.59
N ALA A 221 5.11 -18.53 29.74
CA ALA A 221 5.33 -17.13 30.03
C ALA A 221 4.60 -16.25 28.98
N HIS A 222 4.16 -15.07 29.40
CA HIS A 222 3.78 -13.98 28.51
C HIS A 222 4.38 -12.70 29.08
N GLU A 223 5.40 -12.17 28.41
CA GLU A 223 6.16 -11.00 28.85
C GLU A 223 5.92 -9.84 27.88
N LYS A 224 5.93 -8.63 28.42
CA LYS A 224 5.79 -7.40 27.63
C LYS A 224 7.09 -6.63 27.56
N THR A 225 7.33 -6.03 26.41
CA THR A 225 8.41 -5.06 26.18
C THR A 225 7.81 -3.77 25.61
N ASN A 226 8.52 -3.04 24.77
CA ASN A 226 8.01 -1.91 24.02
C ASN A 226 8.66 -1.83 22.63
N ASP A 227 8.04 -1.07 21.73
CA ASP A 227 8.45 -0.90 20.34
C ASP A 227 9.79 -0.18 20.13
N LYS A 228 10.37 0.36 21.19
CA LYS A 228 11.67 1.06 21.19
C LYS A 228 12.72 0.35 22.05
N ALA A 229 12.41 -0.84 22.55
CA ALA A 229 13.31 -1.61 23.39
C ALA A 229 14.53 -2.09 22.60
N THR A 230 15.69 -2.03 23.25
CA THR A 230 16.97 -2.50 22.70
C THR A 230 17.61 -3.59 23.57
N ASP A 231 17.14 -3.77 24.79
CA ASP A 231 17.60 -4.81 25.71
C ASP A 231 16.43 -5.69 26.16
N PHE A 232 16.56 -6.98 25.88
CA PHE A 232 15.55 -8.01 26.13
C PHE A 232 16.04 -9.06 27.14
N LYS A 233 17.26 -8.92 27.67
CA LYS A 233 17.92 -9.97 28.49
C LYS A 233 17.09 -10.34 29.72
N ALA A 234 16.41 -9.38 30.34
CA ALA A 234 15.61 -9.64 31.54
C ALA A 234 14.43 -10.56 31.22
N ILE A 235 13.61 -10.25 30.22
CA ILE A 235 12.46 -11.08 29.82
C ILE A 235 12.90 -12.42 29.24
N LEU A 236 13.97 -12.42 28.44
CA LEU A 236 14.54 -13.65 27.87
C LEU A 236 15.09 -14.59 28.95
N THR A 237 15.70 -14.06 30.00
CA THR A 237 16.16 -14.87 31.12
C THR A 237 14.99 -15.52 31.88
N LYS A 238 13.89 -14.79 32.10
CA LYS A 238 12.66 -15.35 32.70
C LYS A 238 12.09 -16.48 31.82
N MET A 239 11.99 -16.24 30.48
CA MET A 239 11.51 -17.25 29.54
C MET A 239 12.42 -18.47 29.53
N LYS A 240 13.73 -18.28 29.47
CA LYS A 240 14.73 -19.36 29.51
C LYS A 240 14.52 -20.28 30.74
N GLY A 241 14.25 -19.69 31.91
CA GLY A 241 13.99 -20.43 33.12
C GLY A 241 12.75 -21.34 33.06
N LYS A 242 11.84 -21.10 32.14
CA LYS A 242 10.64 -21.92 31.87
C LYS A 242 10.86 -23.03 30.81
N SER A 243 12.01 -23.05 30.19
CA SER A 243 12.40 -24.03 29.16
C SER A 243 11.32 -24.18 28.07
N PRO A 244 10.96 -23.12 27.32
CA PRO A 244 10.00 -23.20 26.25
C PRO A 244 10.60 -23.96 25.04
N ASP A 245 9.75 -24.69 24.31
CA ASP A 245 10.10 -25.30 23.03
C ASP A 245 10.11 -24.26 21.91
N ALA A 246 9.22 -23.25 22.01
CA ALA A 246 9.16 -22.12 21.09
C ALA A 246 8.88 -20.81 21.84
N VAL A 247 9.28 -19.71 21.20
CA VAL A 247 8.96 -18.34 21.61
C VAL A 247 8.21 -17.68 20.46
N PHE A 248 7.03 -17.12 20.74
CA PHE A 248 6.33 -16.22 19.85
C PHE A 248 6.61 -14.78 20.25
N TYR A 249 6.88 -13.92 19.27
CA TYR A 249 7.01 -12.48 19.47
C TYR A 249 6.05 -11.71 18.58
N GLY A 250 5.16 -10.92 19.20
CA GLY A 250 4.31 -9.94 18.55
C GLY A 250 4.99 -8.57 18.56
N GLY A 251 5.44 -8.12 17.38
CA GLY A 251 6.12 -6.85 17.20
C GLY A 251 6.84 -6.79 15.84
N MET A 252 7.60 -5.71 15.67
CA MET A 252 8.27 -5.41 14.41
C MET A 252 9.69 -5.99 14.36
N ASP A 253 10.28 -6.09 13.17
CA ASP A 253 11.64 -6.58 12.96
C ASP A 253 12.72 -5.76 13.69
N ALA A 254 12.54 -4.43 13.79
CA ALA A 254 13.44 -3.54 14.48
C ALA A 254 13.70 -3.94 15.95
N THR A 255 12.74 -4.58 16.59
CA THR A 255 12.85 -5.12 17.97
C THR A 255 12.99 -6.63 17.98
N GLY A 256 12.32 -7.33 17.06
CA GLY A 256 12.37 -8.80 16.93
C GLY A 256 13.76 -9.35 16.61
N GLY A 257 14.49 -8.71 15.71
CA GLY A 257 15.86 -9.09 15.36
C GLY A 257 16.83 -9.00 16.52
N PRO A 258 16.97 -7.85 17.21
CA PRO A 258 17.77 -7.73 18.43
C PRO A 258 17.34 -8.68 19.55
N MET A 259 16.04 -8.91 19.73
CA MET A 259 15.54 -9.90 20.70
C MET A 259 16.03 -11.30 20.36
N LEU A 260 15.91 -11.72 19.10
CA LEU A 260 16.37 -13.04 18.64
C LEU A 260 17.88 -13.20 18.81
N LYS A 261 18.66 -12.17 18.50
CA LYS A 261 20.11 -12.13 18.73
C LYS A 261 20.43 -12.39 20.21
N GLN A 262 19.86 -11.60 21.11
CA GLN A 262 20.10 -11.72 22.53
C GLN A 262 19.61 -13.07 23.09
N ALA A 263 18.53 -13.63 22.54
CA ALA A 263 18.09 -14.96 22.90
C ALA A 263 19.15 -16.03 22.57
N ARG A 264 19.78 -15.95 21.40
CA ARG A 264 20.86 -16.85 20.99
C ARG A 264 22.11 -16.66 21.84
N GLU A 265 22.50 -15.43 22.13
CA GLU A 265 23.61 -15.10 23.05
C GLU A 265 23.39 -15.68 24.46
N LEU A 266 22.15 -15.66 24.95
CA LEU A 266 21.76 -16.30 26.22
C LEU A 266 21.66 -17.85 26.13
N GLY A 267 21.89 -18.43 24.95
CA GLY A 267 21.83 -19.88 24.73
C GLY A 267 20.41 -20.44 24.68
N ILE A 268 19.39 -19.63 24.38
CA ILE A 268 18.01 -20.08 24.16
C ILE A 268 17.95 -20.77 22.81
N LYS A 269 17.69 -22.09 22.81
CA LYS A 269 17.60 -22.93 21.61
C LYS A 269 16.17 -23.08 21.10
N ALA A 270 15.18 -22.51 21.78
CA ALA A 270 13.78 -22.54 21.38
C ALA A 270 13.61 -22.05 19.94
N LYS A 271 12.62 -22.58 19.24
CA LYS A 271 12.19 -22.08 17.93
C LYS A 271 11.55 -20.71 18.12
N PHE A 272 11.81 -19.77 17.20
CA PHE A 272 11.16 -18.47 17.23
C PHE A 272 10.13 -18.36 16.14
N ALA A 273 8.99 -17.77 16.49
CA ALA A 273 7.90 -17.46 15.57
C ALA A 273 7.48 -16.00 15.75
N PHE A 274 7.12 -15.36 14.64
CA PHE A 274 6.80 -13.94 14.56
C PHE A 274 5.54 -13.71 13.73
N GLY A 275 4.94 -12.53 13.91
CA GLY A 275 3.93 -12.00 13.00
C GLY A 275 4.53 -11.41 11.73
N ASP A 276 3.68 -10.76 10.94
CA ASP A 276 4.05 -10.11 9.68
C ASP A 276 5.01 -8.94 9.87
N GLY A 277 4.87 -8.16 10.94
CA GLY A 277 5.77 -7.04 11.25
C GLY A 277 7.26 -7.40 11.41
N ALA A 278 7.58 -8.67 11.55
CA ALA A 278 8.95 -9.19 11.61
C ALA A 278 9.22 -10.25 10.54
N CYS A 279 8.39 -10.33 9.49
CA CYS A 279 8.57 -11.28 8.39
C CYS A 279 9.34 -10.67 7.22
N THR A 280 10.51 -10.12 7.50
CA THR A 280 11.35 -9.38 6.56
C THR A 280 12.75 -9.98 6.45
N ALA A 281 13.43 -9.74 5.34
CA ALA A 281 14.83 -10.10 5.18
C ALA A 281 15.76 -9.32 6.14
N GLU A 282 15.30 -8.17 6.66
CA GLU A 282 16.05 -7.38 7.64
C GLU A 282 16.28 -8.15 8.96
N MET A 283 15.38 -9.08 9.29
CA MET A 283 15.55 -9.95 10.48
C MET A 283 16.91 -10.66 10.49
N ASN A 284 17.39 -11.11 9.33
CA ASN A 284 18.71 -11.76 9.24
C ASN A 284 19.86 -10.80 9.59
N LYS A 285 19.76 -9.56 9.13
CA LYS A 285 20.77 -8.52 9.42
C LYS A 285 20.71 -8.10 10.90
N LEU A 286 19.52 -7.90 11.44
CA LEU A 286 19.30 -7.43 12.81
C LEU A 286 19.62 -8.50 13.86
N ALA A 287 19.30 -9.75 13.58
CA ALA A 287 19.61 -10.87 14.47
C ALA A 287 21.08 -11.31 14.39
N GLY A 288 21.77 -11.00 13.29
CA GLY A 288 23.08 -11.51 12.93
C GLY A 288 22.99 -12.86 12.22
N ASP A 289 24.01 -13.14 11.41
CA ASP A 289 24.09 -14.32 10.57
C ASP A 289 23.78 -15.62 11.35
N LYS A 290 22.93 -16.46 10.79
CA LYS A 290 22.48 -17.75 11.35
C LYS A 290 21.57 -17.68 12.59
N ALA A 291 21.45 -16.55 13.29
CA ALA A 291 20.57 -16.47 14.46
C ALA A 291 19.09 -16.56 14.04
N ALA A 292 18.76 -16.03 12.88
CA ALA A 292 17.42 -16.05 12.30
C ALA A 292 17.07 -17.34 11.55
N ASP A 293 18.07 -18.19 11.22
CA ASP A 293 17.80 -19.43 10.50
C ASP A 293 16.81 -20.32 11.25
N GLY A 294 15.82 -20.81 10.51
CA GLY A 294 14.76 -21.64 11.05
C GLY A 294 13.68 -20.90 11.84
N MET A 295 13.77 -19.56 11.98
CA MET A 295 12.65 -18.80 12.50
C MET A 295 11.45 -18.92 11.57
N ILE A 296 10.27 -18.80 12.13
CA ILE A 296 9.00 -18.80 11.42
C ILE A 296 8.38 -17.43 11.53
N CYS A 297 7.75 -16.98 10.45
CA CYS A 297 6.93 -15.77 10.48
C CYS A 297 5.70 -15.92 9.59
N SER A 298 4.78 -14.98 9.68
CA SER A 298 3.59 -14.95 8.84
C SER A 298 3.50 -13.66 8.04
N GLN A 299 2.79 -13.70 6.92
CA GLN A 299 2.30 -12.55 6.17
C GLN A 299 0.79 -12.59 6.22
N ALA A 300 0.16 -11.45 6.49
CA ALA A 300 -1.30 -11.31 6.45
C ALA A 300 -1.81 -11.16 5.01
N GLY A 301 -1.38 -12.08 4.15
CA GLY A 301 -1.69 -12.09 2.72
C GLY A 301 -0.88 -13.12 1.95
N ILE A 302 -0.79 -12.95 0.63
CA ILE A 302 0.00 -13.80 -0.28
C ILE A 302 1.50 -13.52 -0.14
N PRO A 303 2.38 -14.46 -0.50
CA PRO A 303 3.80 -14.18 -0.66
C PRO A 303 4.04 -13.06 -1.68
N THR A 304 4.97 -12.16 -1.41
CA THR A 304 5.30 -11.04 -2.31
C THR A 304 5.68 -11.52 -3.71
N GLN A 305 6.34 -12.68 -3.79
CA GLN A 305 6.73 -13.32 -5.05
C GLN A 305 5.53 -13.81 -5.87
N MET A 306 4.34 -13.92 -5.26
CA MET A 306 3.09 -14.30 -5.90
C MET A 306 2.23 -13.09 -6.30
N ALA A 307 2.67 -11.87 -6.04
CA ALA A 307 2.05 -10.68 -6.60
C ALA A 307 2.11 -10.71 -8.13
N SER A 308 1.25 -9.93 -8.79
CA SER A 308 1.22 -9.92 -10.25
C SER A 308 2.59 -9.58 -10.85
N LYS A 309 3.00 -10.30 -11.87
CA LYS A 309 4.30 -10.08 -12.53
C LYS A 309 4.45 -8.64 -13.03
N THR A 310 3.38 -8.04 -13.53
CA THR A 310 3.40 -6.66 -14.00
C THR A 310 3.79 -5.69 -12.89
N PHE A 311 3.21 -5.86 -11.69
CA PHE A 311 3.58 -5.06 -10.52
C PHE A 311 5.03 -5.30 -10.11
N ILE A 312 5.44 -6.58 -9.97
CA ILE A 312 6.81 -6.94 -9.54
C ILE A 312 7.84 -6.31 -10.48
N ASP A 313 7.67 -6.48 -11.80
CA ASP A 313 8.60 -5.94 -12.79
C ASP A 313 8.67 -4.41 -12.74
N ALA A 314 7.52 -3.72 -12.69
CA ALA A 314 7.44 -2.26 -12.65
C ALA A 314 8.04 -1.69 -11.34
N PHE A 315 7.67 -2.28 -10.21
CA PHE A 315 8.18 -1.84 -8.91
C PHE A 315 9.69 -2.05 -8.80
N THR A 316 10.17 -3.26 -9.15
CA THR A 316 11.59 -3.61 -9.04
C THR A 316 12.46 -2.75 -9.97
N ALA A 317 11.98 -2.45 -11.17
CA ALA A 317 12.68 -1.58 -12.12
C ALA A 317 12.86 -0.15 -11.58
N LYS A 318 11.90 0.35 -10.80
CA LYS A 318 11.91 1.74 -10.32
C LYS A 318 12.49 1.89 -8.91
N TYR A 319 12.20 0.96 -8.00
CA TYR A 319 12.47 1.08 -6.57
C TYR A 319 13.36 -0.02 -6.02
N GLY A 320 13.68 -1.05 -6.81
CA GLY A 320 14.46 -2.20 -6.36
C GLY A 320 13.59 -3.25 -5.66
N GLU A 321 14.16 -3.91 -4.65
CA GLU A 321 13.53 -5.02 -3.96
C GLU A 321 12.29 -4.60 -3.17
N ILE A 322 11.18 -5.34 -3.36
CA ILE A 322 9.98 -5.21 -2.54
C ILE A 322 10.30 -5.70 -1.13
N LYS A 323 10.01 -4.89 -0.11
CA LYS A 323 10.30 -5.28 1.28
C LYS A 323 9.19 -6.15 1.87
N GLN A 324 7.92 -5.73 1.72
CA GLN A 324 6.81 -6.53 2.22
C GLN A 324 5.43 -6.05 1.71
N TYR A 325 5.02 -4.81 2.03
CA TYR A 325 3.63 -4.38 1.88
C TYR A 325 3.35 -3.56 0.62
N ALA A 326 4.35 -3.18 -0.16
CA ALA A 326 4.17 -2.38 -1.38
C ALA A 326 3.05 -2.86 -2.30
N PRO A 327 2.85 -4.18 -2.58
CA PRO A 327 1.77 -4.61 -3.45
C PRO A 327 0.38 -4.32 -2.87
N TYR A 328 0.21 -4.34 -1.55
CA TYR A 328 -1.07 -4.04 -0.88
C TYR A 328 -1.38 -2.55 -0.86
N TYR A 329 -0.36 -1.69 -0.77
CA TYR A 329 -0.48 -0.24 -0.86
C TYR A 329 -0.72 0.22 -2.29
N TYR A 330 -0.05 -0.42 -3.26
CA TYR A 330 -0.34 -0.25 -4.68
C TYR A 330 -1.80 -0.59 -5.00
N ASP A 331 -2.30 -1.72 -4.50
CA ASP A 331 -3.71 -2.09 -4.66
C ASP A 331 -4.63 -1.09 -3.97
N GLY A 332 -4.29 -0.63 -2.76
CA GLY A 332 -5.07 0.37 -2.04
C GLY A 332 -5.28 1.66 -2.84
N ALA A 333 -4.22 2.17 -3.46
CA ALA A 333 -4.29 3.34 -4.32
C ALA A 333 -5.13 3.09 -5.58
N ASN A 334 -4.92 1.95 -6.23
CA ASN A 334 -5.69 1.56 -7.41
C ASN A 334 -7.19 1.35 -7.11
N LEU A 335 -7.53 0.84 -5.93
CA LEU A 335 -8.92 0.69 -5.48
C LEU A 335 -9.61 2.05 -5.34
N LEU A 336 -8.95 3.05 -4.73
CA LEU A 336 -9.47 4.42 -4.67
C LEU A 336 -9.68 4.99 -6.08
N ILE A 337 -8.68 4.87 -6.95
CA ILE A 337 -8.72 5.39 -8.31
C ILE A 337 -9.83 4.69 -9.13
N ALA A 338 -9.95 3.38 -9.02
CA ALA A 338 -10.99 2.61 -9.70
C ALA A 338 -12.40 3.00 -9.23
N ALA A 339 -12.59 3.21 -7.93
CA ALA A 339 -13.87 3.68 -7.39
C ALA A 339 -14.20 5.10 -7.88
N MET A 340 -13.20 6.01 -7.93
CA MET A 340 -13.37 7.35 -8.52
C MET A 340 -13.73 7.29 -9.99
N GLN A 341 -13.13 6.40 -10.76
CA GLN A 341 -13.45 6.20 -12.18
C GLN A 341 -14.87 5.68 -12.36
N LYS A 342 -15.30 4.73 -11.53
CA LYS A 342 -16.65 4.18 -11.59
C LYS A 342 -17.72 5.21 -11.25
N ALA A 343 -17.45 6.07 -10.28
CA ALA A 343 -18.32 7.19 -9.90
C ALA A 343 -18.20 8.42 -10.82
N ASP A 344 -17.27 8.42 -11.77
CA ASP A 344 -16.88 9.58 -12.59
C ASP A 344 -16.60 10.86 -11.75
N SER A 345 -16.04 10.67 -10.53
CA SER A 345 -15.84 11.75 -9.56
C SER A 345 -14.76 11.45 -8.54
N PRO A 346 -13.88 12.41 -8.19
CA PRO A 346 -12.94 12.29 -7.07
C PRO A 346 -13.56 12.65 -5.71
N ASP A 347 -14.84 13.04 -5.67
CA ASP A 347 -15.53 13.41 -4.43
C ASP A 347 -15.78 12.16 -3.56
N PRO A 348 -15.23 12.10 -2.32
CA PRO A 348 -15.42 10.97 -1.42
C PRO A 348 -16.87 10.55 -1.24
N ALA A 349 -17.80 11.51 -1.12
CA ALA A 349 -19.22 11.19 -0.92
C ALA A 349 -19.84 10.47 -2.13
N LYS A 350 -19.29 10.68 -3.34
CA LYS A 350 -19.79 10.09 -4.58
C LYS A 350 -19.21 8.71 -4.83
N TYR A 351 -17.89 8.52 -4.62
CA TYR A 351 -17.26 7.25 -4.97
C TYR A 351 -17.23 6.22 -3.83
N LEU A 352 -17.45 6.63 -2.56
CA LEU A 352 -17.47 5.72 -1.42
C LEU A 352 -18.44 4.53 -1.60
N PRO A 353 -19.68 4.70 -2.11
CA PRO A 353 -20.59 3.57 -2.35
C PRO A 353 -20.04 2.58 -3.40
N ASP A 354 -19.27 3.04 -4.36
CA ASP A 354 -18.62 2.19 -5.35
C ASP A 354 -17.40 1.47 -4.77
N LEU A 355 -16.64 2.14 -3.90
CA LEU A 355 -15.53 1.51 -3.17
C LEU A 355 -16.02 0.39 -2.25
N GLN A 356 -17.12 0.61 -1.52
CA GLN A 356 -17.71 -0.41 -0.64
C GLN A 356 -18.16 -1.68 -1.36
N LYS A 357 -18.48 -1.57 -2.65
CA LYS A 357 -18.97 -2.66 -3.50
C LYS A 357 -18.00 -3.04 -4.60
N ILE A 358 -16.73 -2.65 -4.42
CA ILE A 358 -15.72 -2.88 -5.44
C ILE A 358 -15.43 -4.37 -5.57
N SER A 359 -15.23 -4.81 -6.80
CA SER A 359 -14.69 -6.11 -7.18
C SER A 359 -13.54 -5.82 -8.12
N TYR A 360 -12.32 -6.10 -7.70
CA TYR A 360 -11.10 -5.62 -8.35
C TYR A 360 -10.02 -6.69 -8.38
N ASP A 361 -9.42 -6.89 -9.53
CA ASP A 361 -8.27 -7.78 -9.71
C ASP A 361 -6.97 -6.96 -9.61
N GLY A 362 -6.37 -6.98 -8.43
CA GLY A 362 -5.16 -6.22 -8.10
C GLY A 362 -3.88 -7.01 -8.25
N ALA A 363 -2.78 -6.41 -7.84
CA ALA A 363 -1.47 -7.06 -7.77
C ALA A 363 -1.46 -8.22 -6.78
N THR A 364 -2.26 -8.14 -5.71
CA THR A 364 -2.38 -9.16 -4.67
C THR A 364 -3.56 -10.13 -4.89
N GLY A 365 -4.07 -10.20 -6.12
CA GLY A 365 -5.21 -11.04 -6.50
C GLY A 365 -6.55 -10.31 -6.42
N HIS A 366 -7.63 -11.09 -6.34
CA HIS A 366 -8.98 -10.53 -6.29
C HIS A 366 -9.29 -9.87 -4.95
N ILE A 367 -9.89 -8.69 -4.99
CA ILE A 367 -10.20 -7.87 -3.81
C ILE A 367 -11.66 -7.47 -3.82
N GLU A 368 -12.36 -7.87 -2.78
CA GLU A 368 -13.68 -7.38 -2.38
C GLU A 368 -13.66 -7.07 -0.89
N PHE A 369 -14.50 -6.16 -0.46
CA PHE A 369 -14.66 -5.84 0.96
C PHE A 369 -15.96 -6.42 1.52
N ASP A 370 -15.93 -6.77 2.79
CA ASP A 370 -17.13 -7.07 3.56
C ASP A 370 -17.82 -5.78 4.06
N ASP A 371 -18.93 -5.93 4.80
CA ASP A 371 -19.71 -4.79 5.31
C ASP A 371 -18.94 -3.92 6.34
N LYS A 372 -17.82 -4.41 6.86
CA LYS A 372 -16.94 -3.69 7.79
C LYS A 372 -15.77 -3.00 7.10
N GLY A 373 -15.47 -3.35 5.83
CA GLY A 373 -14.32 -2.88 5.09
C GLY A 373 -13.10 -3.80 5.15
N ASP A 374 -13.26 -5.02 5.66
CA ASP A 374 -12.23 -6.05 5.64
C ASP A 374 -12.19 -6.76 4.29
N ARG A 375 -10.99 -7.13 3.83
CA ARG A 375 -10.83 -7.95 2.62
C ARG A 375 -11.47 -9.32 2.82
N LYS A 376 -12.36 -9.71 1.91
CA LYS A 376 -12.90 -11.06 1.86
C LYS A 376 -11.82 -12.05 1.40
N ASP A 377 -11.94 -13.29 1.86
CA ASP A 377 -11.11 -14.42 1.43
C ASP A 377 -9.58 -14.17 1.53
N ALA A 378 -9.17 -13.30 2.44
CA ALA A 378 -7.76 -13.03 2.68
C ALA A 378 -7.01 -14.31 3.13
N GLU A 379 -5.79 -14.47 2.64
CA GLU A 379 -4.92 -15.60 2.93
C GLU A 379 -3.89 -15.21 3.99
N ILE A 380 -3.37 -16.20 4.70
CA ILE A 380 -2.20 -16.06 5.56
C ILE A 380 -1.11 -16.95 5.00
N THR A 381 0.05 -16.39 4.76
CA THR A 381 1.23 -17.16 4.38
C THR A 381 2.14 -17.35 5.58
N ILE A 382 2.60 -18.59 5.79
CA ILE A 382 3.64 -18.93 6.75
C ILE A 382 4.96 -19.07 6.01
N PHE A 383 5.99 -18.43 6.56
CA PHE A 383 7.34 -18.44 6.02
C PHE A 383 8.33 -19.06 7.01
N GLN A 384 9.45 -19.52 6.48
CA GLN A 384 10.61 -19.92 7.24
C GLN A 384 11.84 -19.18 6.73
N MET A 385 12.64 -18.63 7.64
CA MET A 385 13.95 -18.08 7.30
C MET A 385 14.93 -19.19 7.01
N LYS A 386 15.55 -19.13 5.86
CA LYS A 386 16.60 -20.08 5.43
C LYS A 386 17.67 -19.32 4.64
N ASP A 387 18.93 -19.47 5.05
CA ASP A 387 20.07 -18.83 4.39
C ASP A 387 19.86 -17.32 4.13
N GLY A 388 19.28 -16.61 5.10
CA GLY A 388 18.98 -15.19 5.05
C GLY A 388 17.79 -14.79 4.17
N LYS A 389 17.03 -15.76 3.64
CA LYS A 389 15.83 -15.55 2.84
C LYS A 389 14.59 -16.01 3.58
N VAL A 390 13.49 -15.31 3.33
CA VAL A 390 12.17 -15.62 3.88
C VAL A 390 11.40 -16.42 2.83
N ASP A 391 11.39 -17.76 2.96
CA ASP A 391 10.77 -18.65 2.00
C ASP A 391 9.35 -19.06 2.47
N PRO A 392 8.32 -19.00 1.61
CA PRO A 392 6.98 -19.43 1.96
C PRO A 392 6.93 -20.96 2.09
N VAL A 393 6.34 -21.45 3.19
CA VAL A 393 6.24 -22.90 3.48
C VAL A 393 4.80 -23.38 3.53
N ALA A 394 3.83 -22.51 3.79
CA ALA A 394 2.41 -22.85 3.78
C ALA A 394 1.53 -21.62 3.55
N ILE A 395 0.38 -21.85 2.95
CA ILE A 395 -0.72 -20.87 2.85
C ILE A 395 -1.90 -21.40 3.64
N VAL A 396 -2.50 -20.53 4.45
CA VAL A 396 -3.72 -20.79 5.20
C VAL A 396 -4.84 -19.93 4.64
N LYS A 397 -5.87 -20.56 4.11
CA LYS A 397 -7.06 -19.91 3.57
C LYS A 397 -8.32 -20.56 4.16
N ALA A 398 -9.22 -19.77 4.71
CA ALA A 398 -10.44 -20.26 5.37
C ALA A 398 -10.16 -21.43 6.35
N GLY A 399 -9.08 -21.33 7.13
CA GLY A 399 -8.67 -22.35 8.12
C GLY A 399 -8.03 -23.62 7.53
N LYS A 400 -7.90 -23.73 6.21
CA LYS A 400 -7.21 -24.85 5.54
C LYS A 400 -5.77 -24.50 5.25
N THR A 401 -4.84 -25.34 5.71
CA THR A 401 -3.41 -25.18 5.44
C THR A 401 -3.02 -25.98 4.20
N THR A 402 -2.40 -25.30 3.23
CA THR A 402 -1.78 -25.91 2.05
C THR A 402 -0.27 -25.70 2.15
N LYS A 403 0.50 -26.80 2.18
CA LYS A 403 1.97 -26.72 2.18
C LYS A 403 2.47 -26.32 0.80
N ILE A 404 3.44 -25.43 0.76
CA ILE A 404 4.15 -25.05 -0.45
C ILE A 404 5.42 -25.92 -0.51
N GLY A 405 5.52 -26.79 -1.52
CA GLY A 405 6.77 -27.49 -1.82
C GLY A 405 7.74 -26.54 -2.50
N GLY A 406 9.06 -26.65 -2.22
CA GLY A 406 10.08 -25.73 -2.71
C GLY A 406 10.20 -25.54 -4.23
N GLU A 407 9.49 -26.30 -5.07
CA GLU A 407 9.44 -26.15 -6.53
C GLU A 407 8.15 -25.49 -7.05
N GLN A 408 7.10 -25.37 -6.24
CA GLN A 408 5.79 -24.84 -6.68
C GLN A 408 5.59 -23.34 -6.45
N ALA A 409 6.52 -22.68 -5.79
CA ALA A 409 6.42 -21.24 -5.51
C ALA A 409 6.57 -20.34 -6.76
N ALA A 410 6.91 -20.89 -7.91
CA ALA A 410 7.20 -20.15 -9.15
C ALA A 410 6.05 -20.12 -10.18
N ALA A 411 4.92 -20.77 -9.92
CA ALA A 411 3.83 -20.89 -10.88
C ALA A 411 2.47 -20.51 -10.28
N ALA A 412 2.26 -19.23 -10.03
CA ALA A 412 0.89 -18.70 -9.97
C ALA A 412 0.39 -18.52 -11.42
N PRO A 413 -0.84 -18.94 -11.76
CA PRO A 413 -1.39 -18.64 -13.07
C PRO A 413 -1.47 -17.13 -13.24
N ALA A 414 -0.95 -16.63 -14.36
CA ALA A 414 -1.11 -15.23 -14.73
C ALA A 414 -2.59 -14.89 -14.69
N ALA A 415 -2.96 -13.85 -13.94
CA ALA A 415 -4.29 -13.30 -13.99
C ALA A 415 -4.63 -12.98 -15.45
N PRO A 416 -5.85 -13.30 -15.93
CA PRO A 416 -6.23 -12.97 -17.30
C PRO A 416 -6.10 -11.46 -17.49
N ALA A 417 -5.43 -11.07 -18.58
CA ALA A 417 -5.32 -9.67 -18.98
C ALA A 417 -6.72 -9.04 -19.01
N ALA A 418 -6.86 -7.87 -18.38
CA ALA A 418 -8.11 -7.14 -18.39
C ALA A 418 -8.63 -7.03 -19.85
N PRO A 419 -9.94 -7.25 -20.09
CA PRO A 419 -10.47 -7.17 -21.42
C PRO A 419 -10.24 -5.76 -21.99
N ALA A 420 -9.56 -5.70 -23.14
CA ALA A 420 -9.40 -4.47 -23.89
C ALA A 420 -10.80 -3.88 -24.14
N MET A 421 -11.04 -2.66 -23.68
CA MET A 421 -12.26 -1.93 -23.97
C MET A 421 -12.42 -1.84 -25.50
N ALA A 422 -13.53 -2.40 -26.01
CA ALA A 422 -13.91 -2.27 -27.41
C ALA A 422 -14.01 -0.79 -27.78
N PRO A 423 -13.53 -0.39 -28.97
CA PRO A 423 -13.65 1.00 -29.43
C PRO A 423 -15.13 1.36 -29.55
N ALA A 424 -15.51 2.51 -29.00
CA ALA A 424 -16.86 3.05 -29.07
C ALA A 424 -17.32 3.11 -30.55
N MET A 425 -18.43 2.47 -30.84
CA MET A 425 -19.06 2.54 -32.17
C MET A 425 -19.47 3.97 -32.48
N ALA A 426 -19.02 4.46 -33.61
CA ALA A 426 -19.45 5.73 -34.16
C ALA A 426 -20.97 5.75 -34.43
N PRO A 427 -21.69 6.86 -34.18
CA PRO A 427 -23.13 6.93 -34.44
C PRO A 427 -23.41 6.83 -35.92
N ALA A 428 -24.41 6.02 -36.25
CA ALA A 428 -24.90 5.83 -37.65
C ALA A 428 -25.50 7.13 -38.20
N PRO A 429 -25.34 7.40 -39.51
CA PRO A 429 -25.90 8.60 -40.10
C PRO A 429 -27.44 8.51 -40.17
N LYS A 430 -28.11 9.58 -39.71
CA LYS A 430 -29.57 9.75 -39.86
C LYS A 430 -29.92 9.93 -41.33
N LYS A 431 -30.87 9.11 -41.82
CA LYS A 431 -31.58 9.34 -43.04
C LYS A 431 -32.66 10.42 -42.88
#